data_37440656749da8040e1f5f63df0d068e
#
_entry.id   37440656749da8040e1f5f63df0d068e
#
_cell.length_a   1.000
_cell.length_b   1.000
_cell.length_c   1.000
_cell.angle_alpha   90.00
_cell.angle_beta   90.00
_cell.angle_gamma   90.00
#
_symmetry.space_group_name_H-M   'P 1'
#
loop_
_entity.id
_entity.type
_entity.pdbx_description
1 polymer ?
#
loop_
_entity_poly.entity_id
_entity_poly.type
_entity_poly.pdbx_seq_one_letter_code
_entity_poly.pdbx_strand_id
1 'polypeptide(L)'
;MFGSEEVGLVGARAYVAKYKDSLINHMVGAESDFGSGKIWRFETNFAPEKLYLADAIHKILEPLGIGRGHNNASGGPDIGPMREQGVPAVTLKQNGWDYFDYHHTADDTLDKVDPSDIAQNVAAYAAFTWIVANLEDDFRPRDP
;
A
#
# COMPACT_ATOMS: atom_id res chain seq x y z
N MET A 1 -7.34 -3.81 9.93
CA MET A 1 -8.24 -2.74 9.42
C MET A 1 -8.28 -1.62 10.45
N PHE A 2 -8.11 -0.40 10.01
CA PHE A 2 -8.33 0.79 10.82
C PHE A 2 -9.80 1.19 10.71
N GLY A 3 -10.34 1.77 11.74
CA GLY A 3 -11.72 2.25 11.73
C GLY A 3 -11.77 3.78 11.72
N SER A 4 -12.88 4.33 11.26
CA SER A 4 -13.14 5.77 11.31
C SER A 4 -12.12 6.61 10.52
N GLU A 5 -11.73 6.13 9.33
CA GLU A 5 -10.84 6.85 8.43
C GLU A 5 -11.47 8.16 8.01
N GLU A 6 -12.70 8.13 7.52
CA GLU A 6 -13.49 9.23 6.96
C GLU A 6 -13.76 10.40 7.93
N VAL A 7 -13.64 10.15 9.23
CA VAL A 7 -13.84 11.17 10.27
C VAL A 7 -12.54 11.61 10.93
N GLY A 8 -11.41 11.48 10.26
CA GLY A 8 -10.12 12.03 10.67
C GLY A 8 -9.07 11.00 11.07
N LEU A 9 -9.05 9.82 10.45
CA LEU A 9 -8.03 8.78 10.63
C LEU A 9 -7.93 8.31 12.09
N VAL A 10 -9.06 8.23 12.78
CA VAL A 10 -9.09 8.01 14.25
C VAL A 10 -8.40 6.68 14.60
N GLY A 11 -8.69 5.61 13.84
CA GLY A 11 -8.09 4.29 14.06
C GLY A 11 -6.58 4.27 13.80
N ALA A 12 -6.13 4.87 12.70
CA ALA A 12 -4.71 4.94 12.35
C ALA A 12 -3.91 5.76 13.38
N ARG A 13 -4.43 6.90 13.80
CA ARG A 13 -3.81 7.75 14.84
C ARG A 13 -3.75 7.05 16.20
N ALA A 14 -4.83 6.35 16.60
CA ALA A 14 -4.86 5.57 17.82
C ALA A 14 -3.84 4.41 17.77
N TYR A 15 -3.70 3.76 16.61
CA TYR A 15 -2.69 2.73 16.40
C TYR A 15 -1.27 3.26 16.59
N VAL A 16 -0.95 4.38 15.94
CA VAL A 16 0.36 5.04 16.07
C VAL A 16 0.63 5.43 17.52
N ALA A 17 -0.34 6.06 18.20
CA ALA A 17 -0.19 6.46 19.60
C ALA A 17 0.09 5.25 20.50
N LYS A 18 -0.62 4.13 20.28
CA LYS A 18 -0.48 2.91 21.09
C LYS A 18 0.84 2.16 20.83
N TYR A 19 1.30 2.13 19.59
CA TYR A 19 2.43 1.29 19.17
C TYR A 19 3.67 2.09 18.77
N LYS A 20 3.76 3.35 19.16
CA LYS A 20 4.82 4.28 18.77
C LYS A 20 6.23 3.66 18.88
N ASP A 21 6.53 3.06 20.03
CA ASP A 21 7.86 2.49 20.31
C ASP A 21 8.16 1.21 19.53
N SER A 22 7.13 0.58 18.95
CA SER A 22 7.26 -0.64 18.15
C SER A 22 7.10 -0.42 16.65
N LEU A 23 6.86 0.81 16.19
CA LEU A 23 6.76 1.12 14.76
C LEU A 23 8.06 0.82 14.00
N ILE A 24 9.17 0.82 14.69
CA ILE A 24 10.46 0.38 14.11
C ILE A 24 10.42 -1.06 13.60
N ASN A 25 9.56 -1.91 14.14
CA ASN A 25 9.40 -3.30 13.71
C ASN A 25 8.46 -3.45 12.49
N HIS A 26 7.83 -2.36 12.02
CA HIS A 26 7.00 -2.40 10.83
C HIS A 26 7.88 -2.27 9.60
N MET A 27 7.95 -3.31 8.79
CA MET A 27 8.75 -3.33 7.57
C MET A 27 8.26 -2.30 6.55
N VAL A 28 6.94 -2.23 6.34
CA VAL A 28 6.29 -1.36 5.37
C VAL A 28 4.80 -1.23 5.68
N GLY A 29 4.21 -0.10 5.32
CA GLY A 29 2.77 0.11 5.30
C GLY A 29 2.24 0.19 3.87
N ALA A 30 1.10 -0.43 3.61
CA ALA A 30 0.37 -0.33 2.35
C ALA A 30 -1.13 -0.46 2.61
N GLU A 31 -1.91 0.25 1.84
CA GLU A 31 -3.37 0.28 1.93
C GLU A 31 -4.00 0.06 0.55
N SER A 32 -5.16 -0.59 0.53
CA SER A 32 -6.00 -0.76 -0.64
C SER A 32 -7.30 0.00 -0.39
N ASP A 33 -7.41 1.22 -0.91
CA ASP A 33 -8.49 2.16 -0.60
C ASP A 33 -8.87 3.04 -1.80
N PHE A 34 -8.62 2.59 -3.02
CA PHE A 34 -8.93 3.36 -4.23
C PHE A 34 -9.69 2.51 -5.26
N GLY A 35 -10.86 2.03 -4.84
CA GLY A 35 -11.73 1.20 -5.66
C GLY A 35 -11.25 -0.25 -5.80
N SER A 36 -11.83 -0.97 -6.77
CA SER A 36 -11.62 -2.40 -6.99
C SER A 36 -10.93 -2.74 -8.31
N GLY A 37 -10.54 -1.73 -9.11
CA GLY A 37 -9.91 -1.93 -10.40
C GLY A 37 -8.51 -2.55 -10.30
N LYS A 38 -8.00 -3.06 -11.42
CA LYS A 38 -6.65 -3.66 -11.47
C LYS A 38 -5.58 -2.72 -10.95
N ILE A 39 -4.65 -3.27 -10.20
CA ILE A 39 -3.40 -2.58 -9.86
C ILE A 39 -2.58 -2.45 -11.15
N TRP A 40 -2.18 -1.23 -11.47
CA TRP A 40 -1.42 -0.94 -12.69
C TRP A 40 -0.03 -0.36 -12.41
N ARG A 41 0.21 0.09 -11.17
CA ARG A 41 1.50 0.70 -10.80
C ARG A 41 1.89 0.38 -9.37
N PHE A 42 3.17 0.07 -9.17
CA PHE A 42 3.83 -0.14 -7.89
C PHE A 42 4.71 1.06 -7.55
N GLU A 43 4.35 1.80 -6.52
CA GLU A 43 5.07 2.96 -6.02
C GLU A 43 5.63 2.67 -4.62
N THR A 44 6.76 3.28 -4.31
CA THR A 44 7.48 3.05 -3.04
C THR A 44 7.81 4.36 -2.36
N ASN A 45 8.09 4.32 -1.06
CA ASN A 45 8.77 5.36 -0.31
C ASN A 45 9.89 4.72 0.50
N PHE A 46 10.94 4.31 -0.21
CA PHE A 46 12.11 3.64 0.35
C PHE A 46 13.30 4.58 0.38
N ALA A 47 14.28 4.30 1.25
CA ALA A 47 15.55 5.00 1.22
C ALA A 47 16.22 4.86 -0.17
N PRO A 48 16.92 5.89 -0.67
CA PRO A 48 17.53 5.85 -1.99
C PRO A 48 18.43 4.65 -2.23
N GLU A 49 19.20 4.25 -1.23
CA GLU A 49 20.10 3.09 -1.26
C GLU A 49 19.36 1.74 -1.25
N LYS A 50 18.04 1.75 -1.04
CA LYS A 50 17.18 0.56 -1.02
C LYS A 50 16.33 0.40 -2.29
N LEU A 51 16.48 1.29 -3.28
CA LEU A 51 15.69 1.25 -4.51
C LEU A 51 15.89 -0.04 -5.31
N TYR A 52 17.04 -0.70 -5.18
CA TYR A 52 17.27 -2.01 -5.78
C TYR A 52 16.28 -3.09 -5.30
N LEU A 53 15.77 -2.98 -4.06
CA LEU A 53 14.72 -3.85 -3.54
C LEU A 53 13.38 -3.57 -4.23
N ALA A 54 13.06 -2.30 -4.47
CA ALA A 54 11.87 -1.91 -5.20
C ALA A 54 11.89 -2.46 -6.63
N ASP A 55 13.04 -2.43 -7.30
CA ASP A 55 13.20 -2.96 -8.64
C ASP A 55 13.14 -4.49 -8.68
N ALA A 56 13.66 -5.16 -7.64
CA ALA A 56 13.56 -6.62 -7.49
C ALA A 56 12.10 -7.06 -7.26
N ILE A 57 11.37 -6.36 -6.39
CA ILE A 57 9.95 -6.61 -6.12
C ILE A 57 9.13 -6.37 -7.41
N HIS A 58 9.39 -5.26 -8.12
CA HIS A 58 8.70 -4.95 -9.36
C HIS A 58 8.80 -6.08 -10.39
N LYS A 59 9.98 -6.68 -10.58
CA LYS A 59 10.16 -7.80 -11.53
C LYS A 59 9.24 -8.99 -11.24
N ILE A 60 8.81 -9.17 -9.98
CA ILE A 60 7.88 -10.24 -9.59
C ILE A 60 6.43 -9.80 -9.85
N LEU A 61 6.15 -8.50 -9.74
CA LEU A 61 4.82 -7.94 -9.98
C LEU A 61 4.54 -7.66 -11.47
N GLU A 62 5.58 -7.49 -12.29
CA GLU A 62 5.48 -7.16 -13.71
C GLU A 62 4.61 -8.16 -14.52
N PRO A 63 4.67 -9.48 -14.30
CA PRO A 63 3.79 -10.44 -14.98
C PRO A 63 2.30 -10.24 -14.70
N LEU A 64 1.94 -9.52 -13.64
CA LEU A 64 0.57 -9.14 -13.32
C LEU A 64 0.12 -7.85 -14.04
N GLY A 65 0.96 -7.30 -14.93
CA GLY A 65 0.70 -6.05 -15.65
C GLY A 65 0.98 -4.79 -14.82
N ILE A 66 1.73 -4.90 -13.73
CA ILE A 66 1.99 -3.80 -12.79
C ILE A 66 3.32 -3.13 -13.17
N GLY A 67 3.26 -1.86 -13.56
CA GLY A 67 4.42 -1.05 -13.90
C GLY A 67 5.17 -0.51 -12.69
N ARG A 68 6.48 -0.25 -12.83
CA ARG A 68 7.28 0.45 -11.82
C ARG A 68 6.94 1.94 -11.79
N GLY A 69 6.53 2.45 -10.64
CA GLY A 69 6.23 3.87 -10.41
C GLY A 69 7.39 4.63 -9.74
N HIS A 70 7.07 5.80 -9.22
CA HIS A 70 8.02 6.67 -8.51
C HIS A 70 8.27 6.22 -7.06
N ASN A 71 9.29 6.84 -6.45
CA ASN A 71 9.64 6.61 -5.04
C ASN A 71 9.10 7.72 -4.12
N ASN A 72 7.79 7.99 -4.22
CA ASN A 72 7.10 8.96 -3.38
C ASN A 72 5.68 8.48 -3.04
N ALA A 73 5.57 7.20 -2.65
CA ALA A 73 4.32 6.60 -2.26
C ALA A 73 3.76 7.23 -0.98
N SER A 74 2.45 7.43 -0.93
CA SER A 74 1.75 7.83 0.30
C SER A 74 1.48 6.63 1.21
N GLY A 75 1.24 5.47 0.62
CA GLY A 75 0.78 4.26 1.30
C GLY A 75 -0.74 4.16 1.43
N GLY A 76 -1.44 5.29 1.30
CA GLY A 76 -2.85 5.47 1.58
C GLY A 76 -3.10 6.34 2.81
N PRO A 77 -4.36 6.81 3.02
CA PRO A 77 -4.68 7.73 4.12
C PRO A 77 -4.38 7.13 5.51
N ASP A 78 -4.76 5.90 5.79
CA ASP A 78 -4.52 5.26 7.10
C ASP A 78 -3.03 4.93 7.35
N ILE A 79 -2.21 4.85 6.30
CA ILE A 79 -0.76 4.65 6.40
C ILE A 79 -0.02 5.97 6.66
N GLY A 80 -0.62 7.11 6.31
CA GLY A 80 -0.03 8.44 6.50
C GLY A 80 0.55 8.66 7.89
N PRO A 81 -0.20 8.47 8.97
CA PRO A 81 0.30 8.64 10.34
C PRO A 81 1.50 7.74 10.70
N MET A 82 1.56 6.52 10.17
CA MET A 82 2.73 5.63 10.38
C MET A 82 3.93 6.09 9.57
N ARG A 83 3.72 6.53 8.33
CA ARG A 83 4.75 7.08 7.46
C ARG A 83 5.41 8.33 8.06
N GLU A 84 4.64 9.19 8.71
CA GLU A 84 5.13 10.35 9.46
C GLU A 84 6.07 9.96 10.62
N GLN A 85 5.98 8.72 11.10
CA GLN A 85 6.88 8.15 12.12
C GLN A 85 8.02 7.32 11.50
N GLY A 86 8.25 7.42 10.19
CA GLY A 86 9.35 6.77 9.50
C GLY A 86 9.09 5.33 9.05
N VAL A 87 7.85 4.84 9.09
CA VAL A 87 7.51 3.56 8.48
C VAL A 87 7.54 3.71 6.94
N PRO A 88 8.30 2.89 6.21
CA PRO A 88 8.30 2.91 4.76
C PRO A 88 6.90 2.66 4.20
N ALA A 89 6.58 3.24 3.06
CA ALA A 89 5.27 3.10 2.45
C ALA A 89 5.35 2.54 1.03
N VAL A 90 4.32 1.79 0.67
CA VAL A 90 4.08 1.28 -0.68
C VAL A 90 2.64 1.60 -1.08
N THR A 91 2.47 1.99 -2.34
CA THR A 91 1.15 2.08 -2.97
C THR A 91 1.11 1.11 -4.16
N LEU A 92 0.26 0.10 -4.07
CA LEU A 92 -0.17 -0.71 -5.18
C LEU A 92 -1.37 0.00 -5.82
N LYS A 93 -1.08 0.88 -6.79
CA LYS A 93 -2.05 1.84 -7.33
C LYS A 93 -3.07 1.17 -8.21
N GLN A 94 -4.31 1.16 -7.76
CA GLN A 94 -5.46 0.63 -8.49
C GLN A 94 -5.91 1.58 -9.61
N ASN A 95 -6.54 1.02 -10.62
CA ASN A 95 -7.28 1.79 -11.62
C ASN A 95 -8.61 2.23 -10.99
N GLY A 96 -8.71 3.49 -10.67
CA GLY A 96 -9.91 4.09 -10.09
C GLY A 96 -10.63 5.01 -11.08
N TRP A 97 -10.67 4.64 -12.36
CA TRP A 97 -11.23 5.48 -13.42
C TRP A 97 -12.72 5.79 -13.21
N ASP A 98 -13.46 4.85 -12.64
CA ASP A 98 -14.88 4.97 -12.28
C ASP A 98 -15.10 5.15 -10.76
N TYR A 99 -14.03 5.29 -9.98
CA TYR A 99 -14.06 5.39 -8.53
C TYR A 99 -15.02 6.48 -8.04
N PHE A 100 -14.94 7.68 -8.61
CA PHE A 100 -15.77 8.81 -8.20
C PHE A 100 -17.21 8.74 -8.71
N ASP A 101 -17.55 7.78 -9.57
CA ASP A 101 -18.93 7.54 -9.98
C ASP A 101 -19.71 6.81 -8.88
N TYR A 102 -19.01 6.06 -8.04
CA TYR A 102 -19.59 5.23 -6.97
C TYR A 102 -19.25 5.70 -5.56
N HIS A 103 -18.05 6.24 -5.37
CA HIS A 103 -17.51 6.63 -4.07
C HIS A 103 -18.50 7.47 -3.26
N HIS A 104 -18.82 7.00 -2.04
CA HIS A 104 -19.79 7.62 -1.13
C HIS A 104 -21.22 7.74 -1.68
N THR A 105 -21.60 6.89 -2.60
CA THR A 105 -22.98 6.84 -3.12
C THR A 105 -23.69 5.54 -2.74
N ALA A 106 -25.02 5.51 -2.89
CA ALA A 106 -25.81 4.29 -2.69
C ALA A 106 -25.56 3.22 -3.77
N ASP A 107 -24.92 3.59 -4.86
CA ASP A 107 -24.58 2.71 -5.98
C ASP A 107 -23.22 1.99 -5.77
N ASP A 108 -22.49 2.30 -4.69
CA ASP A 108 -21.27 1.58 -4.32
C ASP A 108 -21.61 0.21 -3.71
N THR A 109 -21.87 -0.73 -4.59
CA THR A 109 -22.38 -2.05 -4.27
C THR A 109 -21.51 -3.16 -4.88
N LEU A 110 -21.59 -4.37 -4.32
CA LEU A 110 -20.74 -5.49 -4.70
C LEU A 110 -20.81 -5.87 -6.20
N ASP A 111 -21.93 -5.61 -6.86
CA ASP A 111 -22.10 -5.86 -8.29
C ASP A 111 -21.25 -4.95 -9.21
N LYS A 112 -20.64 -3.88 -8.66
CA LYS A 112 -19.68 -3.03 -9.37
C LYS A 112 -18.27 -3.59 -9.34
N VAL A 113 -18.01 -4.58 -8.50
CA VAL A 113 -16.68 -5.18 -8.33
C VAL A 113 -16.47 -6.28 -9.37
N ASP A 114 -15.48 -6.13 -10.25
CA ASP A 114 -15.10 -7.18 -11.19
C ASP A 114 -14.26 -8.25 -10.48
N PRO A 115 -14.71 -9.53 -10.44
CA PRO A 115 -13.98 -10.61 -9.78
C PRO A 115 -12.57 -10.82 -10.34
N SER A 116 -12.34 -10.55 -11.63
CA SER A 116 -11.02 -10.72 -12.25
C SER A 116 -10.04 -9.64 -11.79
N ASP A 117 -10.53 -8.42 -11.54
CA ASP A 117 -9.73 -7.31 -11.06
C ASP A 117 -9.33 -7.53 -9.60
N ILE A 118 -10.28 -7.98 -8.78
CA ILE A 118 -9.99 -8.37 -7.39
C ILE A 118 -9.02 -9.56 -7.33
N ALA A 119 -9.14 -10.54 -8.20
CA ALA A 119 -8.20 -11.66 -8.25
C ALA A 119 -6.76 -11.18 -8.53
N GLN A 120 -6.57 -10.22 -9.43
CA GLN A 120 -5.27 -9.61 -9.70
C GLN A 120 -4.77 -8.81 -8.48
N ASN A 121 -5.62 -8.05 -7.81
CA ASN A 121 -5.29 -7.33 -6.57
C ASN A 121 -4.81 -8.30 -5.49
N VAL A 122 -5.56 -9.39 -5.24
CA VAL A 122 -5.19 -10.42 -4.27
C VAL A 122 -3.83 -11.04 -4.61
N ALA A 123 -3.59 -11.37 -5.89
CA ALA A 123 -2.31 -11.91 -6.32
C ALA A 123 -1.15 -10.93 -6.09
N ALA A 124 -1.35 -9.65 -6.38
CA ALA A 124 -0.34 -8.61 -6.18
C ALA A 124 0.00 -8.41 -4.69
N TYR A 125 -1.02 -8.26 -3.84
CA TYR A 125 -0.81 -8.10 -2.39
C TYR A 125 -0.23 -9.36 -1.75
N ALA A 126 -0.67 -10.55 -2.17
CA ALA A 126 -0.11 -11.81 -1.66
C ALA A 126 1.38 -11.95 -2.02
N ALA A 127 1.75 -11.71 -3.28
CA ALA A 127 3.13 -11.76 -3.72
C ALA A 127 3.99 -10.71 -2.98
N PHE A 128 3.53 -9.47 -2.91
CA PHE A 128 4.21 -8.40 -2.19
C PHE A 128 4.41 -8.73 -0.71
N THR A 129 3.34 -9.14 -0.02
CA THR A 129 3.40 -9.47 1.42
C THR A 129 4.33 -10.64 1.68
N TRP A 130 4.29 -11.67 0.83
CA TRP A 130 5.19 -12.82 0.94
C TRP A 130 6.66 -12.41 0.82
N ILE A 131 6.99 -11.57 -0.17
CA ILE A 131 8.36 -11.08 -0.36
C ILE A 131 8.82 -10.31 0.87
N VAL A 132 8.03 -9.34 1.33
CA VAL A 132 8.36 -8.49 2.48
C VAL A 132 8.54 -9.31 3.76
N ALA A 133 7.67 -10.30 3.99
CA ALA A 133 7.73 -11.15 5.18
C ALA A 133 8.97 -12.06 5.23
N ASN A 134 9.59 -12.33 4.07
CA ASN A 134 10.78 -13.17 3.96
C ASN A 134 12.06 -12.39 3.61
N LEU A 135 11.98 -11.05 3.59
CA LEU A 135 13.13 -10.20 3.29
C LEU A 135 14.06 -10.11 4.51
N GLU A 136 15.35 -10.33 4.30
CA GLU A 136 16.39 -10.18 5.35
C GLU A 136 16.91 -8.73 5.48
N ASP A 137 16.39 -7.80 4.69
CA ASP A 137 16.78 -6.39 4.65
C ASP A 137 15.59 -5.48 4.97
N ASP A 138 15.85 -4.20 5.23
CA ASP A 138 14.85 -3.16 5.52
C ASP A 138 14.81 -2.13 4.38
N PHE A 139 13.69 -1.43 4.27
CA PHE A 139 13.48 -0.36 3.30
C PHE A 139 13.89 1.03 3.82
N ARG A 140 14.26 1.12 5.10
CA ARG A 140 14.77 2.35 5.74
C ARG A 140 16.23 2.62 5.38
N PRO A 141 16.73 3.85 5.59
CA PRO A 141 18.17 4.09 5.58
C PRO A 141 18.90 3.14 6.53
N ARG A 142 20.09 2.70 6.15
CA ARG A 142 20.98 2.03 7.11
C ARG A 142 21.42 3.06 8.15
N ASP A 143 21.40 2.68 9.40
CA ASP A 143 22.06 3.49 10.43
C ASP A 143 23.53 3.68 10.05
N PRO A 144 24.11 4.89 10.25
CA PRO A 144 25.49 5.21 9.88
C PRO A 144 26.52 4.41 10.69
#